data_619b188dda3f6a689c578b9116854206
#
_entry.id   619b188dda3f6a689c578b9116854206
#
_cell.length_a   1.000
_cell.length_b   1.000
_cell.length_c   1.000
_cell.angle_alpha   90.00
_cell.angle_beta   90.00
_cell.angle_gamma   90.00
#
_symmetry.space_group_name_H-M   'P 1'
#
loop_
_entity.id
_entity.type
_entity.pdbx_description
1 polymer ?
#
loop_
_entity_poly.entity_id
_entity_poly.type
_entity_poly.pdbx_seq_one_letter_code
_entity_poly.pdbx_strand_id
1 'polypeptide(L)'
;MTSSSARKHAGPGPATEVPPVPEPTFAECAHTLEYLGRVGSLSTLSRKHPGFPFGSVMPYGLDDHGRPIFLISTMAMHTQNLQADPHASLLVTQQDTEGEPLGASRATLLGNVLPVSKPELAGARKLYLERHANSKYWVDFEDFSFYRMDVVNVYYVGGFGVMGWVSASDYGRSQPDPLADSMAGIIQHMNADHNEALVMLARRFAHIDSTEATMTSVDRLGFHVRLKTAEGMRGARIAFLREVSNPAETRKVLVEMVQQARSPAK
;
A
#
# COMPACT_ATOMS: atom_id res chain seq x y z
N MET A 1 -1.44 23.06 -17.12
CA MET A 1 -1.62 21.96 -16.15
C MET A 1 -0.37 21.11 -16.25
N THR A 2 0.59 21.36 -15.39
CA THR A 2 1.93 20.74 -15.45
C THR A 2 1.90 19.45 -14.65
N SER A 3 2.14 18.32 -15.34
CA SER A 3 2.44 17.02 -14.74
C SER A 3 3.56 17.18 -13.71
N SER A 4 3.25 16.93 -12.43
CA SER A 4 4.24 16.91 -11.35
C SER A 4 5.13 15.69 -11.55
N SER A 5 6.33 15.88 -12.08
CA SER A 5 7.33 14.83 -12.18
C SER A 5 7.72 14.38 -10.77
N ALA A 6 7.54 13.09 -10.50
CA ALA A 6 8.03 12.45 -9.27
C ALA A 6 9.53 12.73 -9.11
N ARG A 7 9.92 13.41 -8.03
CA ARG A 7 11.34 13.59 -7.69
C ARG A 7 11.85 12.28 -7.07
N LYS A 8 12.64 11.53 -7.82
CA LYS A 8 13.43 10.42 -7.28
C LYS A 8 14.71 10.99 -6.66
N HIS A 9 14.94 10.75 -5.38
CA HIS A 9 16.27 10.91 -4.81
C HIS A 9 17.13 9.76 -5.36
N ALA A 10 17.85 10.02 -6.45
CA ALA A 10 18.86 9.09 -6.94
C ALA A 10 20.05 9.15 -5.96
N GLY A 11 20.38 8.02 -5.35
CA GLY A 11 21.71 7.84 -4.77
C GLY A 11 22.80 8.00 -5.83
N PRO A 12 24.07 8.26 -5.46
CA PRO A 12 25.14 8.49 -6.41
C PRO A 12 25.43 7.22 -7.22
N GLY A 13 24.98 7.20 -8.46
CA GLY A 13 25.27 6.17 -9.46
C GLY A 13 25.03 6.73 -10.85
N PRO A 14 25.85 6.38 -11.85
CA PRO A 14 25.63 6.83 -13.23
C PRO A 14 24.26 6.33 -13.69
N ALA A 15 23.47 7.22 -14.28
CA ALA A 15 22.24 6.89 -14.97
C ALA A 15 22.60 6.07 -16.22
N THR A 16 22.62 4.75 -16.09
CA THR A 16 22.53 3.86 -17.24
C THR A 16 21.11 3.94 -17.76
N GLU A 17 20.92 4.18 -19.06
CA GLU A 17 19.63 4.13 -19.76
C GLU A 17 19.13 2.66 -19.81
N VAL A 18 18.84 2.10 -18.67
CA VAL A 18 18.10 0.83 -18.58
C VAL A 18 16.62 1.19 -18.69
N PRO A 19 15.85 0.56 -19.60
CA PRO A 19 14.40 0.78 -19.64
C PRO A 19 13.80 0.62 -18.25
N PRO A 20 12.85 1.50 -17.84
CA PRO A 20 12.25 1.40 -16.53
C PRO A 20 11.59 0.02 -16.37
N VAL A 21 11.91 -0.65 -15.27
CA VAL A 21 11.28 -1.92 -14.94
C VAL A 21 9.80 -1.64 -14.62
N PRO A 22 8.85 -2.41 -15.19
CA PRO A 22 7.43 -2.22 -14.92
C PRO A 22 7.11 -2.22 -13.41
N GLU A 23 6.40 -1.20 -12.96
CA GLU A 23 5.98 -1.03 -11.56
C GLU A 23 4.51 -0.62 -11.50
N PRO A 24 3.76 -1.02 -10.45
CA PRO A 24 2.45 -0.48 -10.19
C PRO A 24 2.51 1.05 -10.03
N THR A 25 1.45 1.74 -10.41
CA THR A 25 1.33 3.18 -10.19
C THR A 25 1.23 3.51 -8.71
N PHE A 26 1.53 4.74 -8.31
CA PHE A 26 1.35 5.17 -6.92
C PHE A 26 -0.11 5.06 -6.45
N ALA A 27 -1.07 5.18 -7.36
CA ALA A 27 -2.48 4.99 -7.08
C ALA A 27 -2.78 3.53 -6.68
N GLU A 28 -2.28 2.58 -7.44
CA GLU A 28 -2.43 1.14 -7.15
C GLU A 28 -1.68 0.73 -5.88
N CYS A 29 -0.47 1.26 -5.68
CA CYS A 29 0.29 1.03 -4.45
C CYS A 29 -0.44 1.55 -3.21
N ALA A 30 -0.98 2.79 -3.27
CA ALA A 30 -1.75 3.38 -2.18
C ALA A 30 -3.02 2.58 -1.92
N HIS A 31 -3.77 2.21 -2.96
CA HIS A 31 -4.99 1.42 -2.82
C HIS A 31 -4.71 0.03 -2.24
N THR A 32 -3.63 -0.63 -2.67
CA THR A 32 -3.19 -1.92 -2.11
C THR A 32 -2.84 -1.79 -0.63
N LEU A 33 -2.14 -0.72 -0.25
CA LEU A 33 -1.79 -0.46 1.15
C LEU A 33 -3.04 -0.23 2.02
N GLU A 34 -4.01 0.58 1.54
CA GLU A 34 -5.29 0.79 2.21
C GLU A 34 -6.11 -0.50 2.31
N TYR A 35 -6.09 -1.32 1.25
CA TYR A 35 -6.76 -2.61 1.23
C TYR A 35 -6.19 -3.56 2.28
N LEU A 36 -4.88 -3.65 2.42
CA LEU A 36 -4.20 -4.50 3.41
C LEU A 36 -4.32 -3.95 4.83
N GLY A 37 -4.31 -2.62 4.98
CA GLY A 37 -4.46 -1.95 6.27
C GLY A 37 -5.89 -2.09 6.81
N ARG A 38 -6.02 -2.12 8.14
CA ARG A 38 -7.33 -2.19 8.83
C ARG A 38 -7.53 -1.06 9.79
N VAL A 39 -6.44 -0.42 10.20
CA VAL A 39 -6.42 0.66 11.18
C VAL A 39 -5.45 1.73 10.68
N GLY A 40 -5.85 2.98 10.79
CA GLY A 40 -5.01 4.13 10.48
C GLY A 40 -5.04 5.17 11.60
N SER A 41 -4.30 6.26 11.38
CA SER A 41 -4.33 7.44 12.23
C SER A 41 -5.16 8.52 11.54
N LEU A 42 -6.37 8.77 12.05
CA LEU A 42 -7.23 9.84 11.57
C LEU A 42 -6.87 11.15 12.27
N SER A 43 -6.52 12.18 11.51
CA SER A 43 -6.32 13.54 12.03
C SER A 43 -7.49 14.43 11.62
N THR A 44 -8.08 15.12 12.60
CA THR A 44 -9.20 16.04 12.45
C THR A 44 -8.80 17.43 12.98
N LEU A 45 -9.52 18.48 12.61
CA LEU A 45 -9.30 19.82 13.15
C LEU A 45 -10.00 19.96 14.50
N SER A 46 -9.23 20.28 15.56
CA SER A 46 -9.77 20.35 16.90
C SER A 46 -10.78 21.49 17.09
N ARG A 47 -12.03 21.16 17.36
CA ARG A 47 -13.06 22.13 17.74
C ARG A 47 -12.74 22.82 19.08
N LYS A 48 -12.18 22.07 20.04
CA LYS A 48 -11.86 22.58 21.37
C LYS A 48 -10.63 23.50 21.40
N HIS A 49 -9.66 23.21 20.54
CA HIS A 49 -8.42 23.97 20.41
C HIS A 49 -8.21 24.35 18.94
N PRO A 50 -8.84 25.43 18.46
CA PRO A 50 -8.76 25.83 17.05
C PRO A 50 -7.33 25.98 16.55
N GLY A 51 -7.06 25.48 15.33
CA GLY A 51 -5.72 25.52 14.72
C GLY A 51 -4.84 24.31 15.05
N PHE A 52 -5.24 23.46 16.00
CA PHE A 52 -4.50 22.22 16.30
C PHE A 52 -5.13 21.01 15.63
N PRO A 53 -4.33 20.12 14.97
CA PRO A 53 -4.78 18.81 14.55
C PRO A 53 -4.98 17.88 15.75
N PHE A 54 -5.97 16.99 15.65
CA PHE A 54 -6.29 16.01 16.69
C PHE A 54 -6.24 14.60 16.08
N GLY A 55 -5.27 13.78 16.51
CA GLY A 55 -5.07 12.43 16.04
C GLY A 55 -5.87 11.39 16.81
N SER A 56 -6.39 10.39 16.11
CA SER A 56 -7.12 9.26 16.69
C SER A 56 -6.75 7.96 15.98
N VAL A 57 -6.61 6.87 16.73
CA VAL A 57 -6.56 5.53 16.14
C VAL A 57 -7.94 5.23 15.54
N MET A 58 -7.97 4.83 14.27
CA MET A 58 -9.21 4.70 13.52
C MET A 58 -9.27 3.40 12.72
N PRO A 59 -10.04 2.40 13.16
CA PRO A 59 -10.42 1.28 12.33
C PRO A 59 -11.27 1.74 11.15
N TYR A 60 -11.02 1.20 9.95
CA TYR A 60 -11.76 1.58 8.75
C TYR A 60 -12.13 0.39 7.87
N GLY A 61 -13.30 0.47 7.22
CA GLY A 61 -13.68 -0.32 6.06
C GLY A 61 -13.32 0.41 4.78
N LEU A 62 -13.50 -0.23 3.63
CA LEU A 62 -13.37 0.40 2.32
C LEU A 62 -14.63 0.13 1.50
N ASP A 63 -15.06 1.10 0.72
CA ASP A 63 -16.06 0.87 -0.33
C ASP A 63 -15.40 0.43 -1.65
N ASP A 64 -16.22 0.18 -2.68
CA ASP A 64 -15.76 -0.30 -3.99
C ASP A 64 -14.86 0.69 -4.75
N HIS A 65 -14.76 1.94 -4.27
CA HIS A 65 -13.88 2.98 -4.80
C HIS A 65 -12.65 3.23 -3.91
N GLY A 66 -12.42 2.38 -2.90
CA GLY A 66 -11.33 2.53 -1.94
C GLY A 66 -11.54 3.65 -0.93
N ARG A 67 -12.77 4.20 -0.79
CA ARG A 67 -13.03 5.27 0.16
C ARG A 67 -13.18 4.70 1.57
N PRO A 68 -12.44 5.24 2.56
CA PRO A 68 -12.53 4.79 3.94
C PRO A 68 -13.92 5.00 4.55
N ILE A 69 -14.45 3.95 5.18
CA ILE A 69 -15.70 3.94 5.94
C ILE A 69 -15.35 3.79 7.42
N PHE A 70 -15.94 4.63 8.26
CA PHE A 70 -15.73 4.64 9.71
C PHE A 70 -17.04 4.37 10.44
N LEU A 71 -16.97 3.65 11.56
CA LEU A 71 -18.06 3.50 12.51
C LEU A 71 -17.67 4.21 13.80
N ILE A 72 -18.23 5.38 14.05
CA ILE A 72 -17.80 6.30 15.11
C ILE A 72 -18.95 6.80 15.96
N SER A 73 -18.68 6.95 17.27
CA SER A 73 -19.65 7.45 18.27
C SER A 73 -19.68 8.97 18.27
N THR A 74 -20.85 9.55 18.44
CA THR A 74 -21.06 10.99 18.64
C THR A 74 -20.38 11.54 19.89
N MET A 75 -20.08 10.69 20.88
CA MET A 75 -19.35 11.06 22.10
C MET A 75 -17.85 11.27 21.85
N ALA A 76 -17.30 10.70 20.78
CA ALA A 76 -15.88 10.78 20.49
C ALA A 76 -15.47 12.18 19.99
N MET A 77 -14.30 12.65 20.43
CA MET A 77 -13.78 13.97 20.03
C MET A 77 -13.59 14.13 18.53
N HIS A 78 -13.10 13.07 17.85
CA HIS A 78 -12.96 13.11 16.41
C HIS A 78 -14.31 13.31 15.69
N THR A 79 -15.40 12.72 16.19
CA THR A 79 -16.73 12.90 15.61
C THR A 79 -17.23 14.34 15.83
N GLN A 80 -17.04 14.90 17.03
CA GLN A 80 -17.39 16.30 17.32
C GLN A 80 -16.57 17.29 16.49
N ASN A 81 -15.31 16.97 16.23
CA ASN A 81 -14.44 17.73 15.34
C ASN A 81 -14.96 17.70 13.90
N LEU A 82 -15.26 16.50 13.36
CA LEU A 82 -15.79 16.31 12.01
C LEU A 82 -17.16 16.96 11.78
N GLN A 83 -18.01 17.03 12.81
CA GLN A 83 -19.28 17.76 12.74
C GLN A 83 -19.08 19.28 12.64
N ALA A 84 -17.98 19.80 13.18
CA ALA A 84 -17.62 21.22 13.08
C ALA A 84 -16.87 21.54 11.80
N ASP A 85 -15.97 20.64 11.37
CA ASP A 85 -15.17 20.77 10.14
C ASP A 85 -14.89 19.36 9.60
N PRO A 86 -15.39 19.02 8.39
CA PRO A 86 -15.25 17.67 7.82
C PRO A 86 -13.85 17.36 7.27
N HIS A 87 -12.96 18.32 7.17
CA HIS A 87 -11.61 18.10 6.65
C HIS A 87 -10.81 17.20 7.58
N ALA A 88 -10.24 16.15 7.00
CA ALA A 88 -9.43 15.19 7.74
C ALA A 88 -8.32 14.60 6.87
N SER A 89 -7.35 13.98 7.53
CA SER A 89 -6.40 13.08 6.90
C SER A 89 -6.37 11.73 7.59
N LEU A 90 -6.26 10.66 6.80
CA LEU A 90 -6.04 9.30 7.28
C LEU A 90 -4.65 8.85 6.86
N LEU A 91 -3.79 8.59 7.83
CA LEU A 91 -2.48 7.98 7.61
C LEU A 91 -2.58 6.47 7.81
N VAL A 92 -2.22 5.72 6.77
CA VAL A 92 -2.05 4.27 6.83
C VAL A 92 -0.59 3.92 6.56
N THR A 93 -0.05 3.01 7.35
CA THR A 93 1.34 2.55 7.24
C THR A 93 1.37 1.06 7.02
N GLN A 94 2.34 0.59 6.26
CA GLN A 94 2.61 -0.83 6.13
C GLN A 94 2.83 -1.45 7.51
N GLN A 95 2.16 -2.56 7.77
CA GLN A 95 2.31 -3.32 9.02
C GLN A 95 3.52 -4.24 8.94
N ASP A 96 3.99 -4.71 10.12
CA ASP A 96 5.00 -5.76 10.26
C ASP A 96 6.33 -5.49 9.51
N THR A 97 6.78 -4.24 9.52
CA THR A 97 8.10 -3.90 8.99
C THR A 97 9.17 -4.17 10.05
N GLU A 98 9.91 -5.28 9.88
CA GLU A 98 11.17 -5.45 10.59
C GLU A 98 12.19 -4.43 10.07
N GLY A 99 12.53 -3.43 10.87
CA GLY A 99 13.59 -2.48 10.54
C GLY A 99 13.22 -1.01 10.64
N GLU A 100 13.79 -0.19 9.75
CA GLU A 100 13.64 1.26 9.76
C GLU A 100 12.22 1.70 9.38
N PRO A 101 11.45 2.34 10.29
CA PRO A 101 10.07 2.76 10.01
C PRO A 101 9.93 3.70 8.82
N LEU A 102 10.96 4.49 8.51
CA LEU A 102 10.97 5.41 7.37
C LEU A 102 11.11 4.68 6.02
N GLY A 103 11.58 3.42 6.04
CA GLY A 103 11.60 2.55 4.87
C GLY A 103 10.26 1.92 4.53
N ALA A 104 9.30 1.94 5.46
CA ALA A 104 7.97 1.38 5.27
C ALA A 104 7.11 2.21 4.31
N SER A 105 6.30 1.53 3.51
CA SER A 105 5.29 2.19 2.67
C SER A 105 4.21 2.83 3.54
N ARG A 106 3.77 4.02 3.15
CA ARG A 106 2.69 4.75 3.82
C ARG A 106 1.90 5.61 2.85
N ALA A 107 0.62 5.78 3.15
CA ALA A 107 -0.26 6.68 2.40
C ALA A 107 -0.97 7.63 3.36
N THR A 108 -1.09 8.88 2.96
CA THR A 108 -1.92 9.88 3.65
C THR A 108 -3.04 10.28 2.71
N LEU A 109 -4.27 9.88 3.04
CA LEU A 109 -5.47 10.30 2.33
C LEU A 109 -5.93 11.63 2.92
N LEU A 110 -6.17 12.62 2.07
CA LEU A 110 -6.83 13.88 2.43
C LEU A 110 -8.26 13.84 1.92
N GLY A 111 -9.23 14.24 2.73
CA GLY A 111 -10.62 14.21 2.30
C GLY A 111 -11.59 14.85 3.29
N ASN A 112 -12.86 14.84 2.88
CA ASN A 112 -13.97 15.25 3.72
C ASN A 112 -14.66 14.03 4.31
N VAL A 113 -14.75 13.95 5.63
CA VAL A 113 -15.41 12.85 6.32
C VAL A 113 -16.83 13.26 6.69
N LEU A 114 -17.80 12.65 6.02
CA LEU A 114 -19.22 12.99 6.12
C LEU A 114 -20.06 11.77 6.51
N PRO A 115 -21.23 11.97 7.15
CA PRO A 115 -22.16 10.87 7.42
C PRO A 115 -22.57 10.15 6.13
N VAL A 116 -22.60 8.81 6.18
CA VAL A 116 -23.09 8.00 5.07
C VAL A 116 -24.57 8.24 4.84
N SER A 117 -24.99 8.44 3.61
CA SER A 117 -26.38 8.65 3.24
C SER A 117 -27.27 7.44 3.54
N LYS A 118 -28.55 7.65 3.82
CA LYS A 118 -29.50 6.56 4.12
C LYS A 118 -29.53 5.46 3.06
N PRO A 119 -29.53 5.75 1.74
CA PRO A 119 -29.51 4.70 0.72
C PRO A 119 -28.25 3.83 0.71
N GLU A 120 -27.10 4.39 1.13
CA GLU A 120 -25.80 3.71 1.11
C GLU A 120 -25.49 2.98 2.43
N LEU A 121 -26.28 3.24 3.49
CA LEU A 121 -25.98 2.78 4.84
C LEU A 121 -25.86 1.25 4.97
N ALA A 122 -26.75 0.51 4.31
CA ALA A 122 -26.73 -0.96 4.35
C ALA A 122 -25.45 -1.53 3.70
N GLY A 123 -25.01 -0.93 2.58
CA GLY A 123 -23.75 -1.30 1.92
C GLY A 123 -22.52 -0.99 2.78
N ALA A 124 -22.45 0.22 3.32
CA ALA A 124 -21.36 0.65 4.20
C ALA A 124 -21.25 -0.24 5.46
N ARG A 125 -22.40 -0.57 6.09
CA ARG A 125 -22.46 -1.48 7.23
C ARG A 125 -21.90 -2.86 6.87
N LYS A 126 -22.31 -3.42 5.74
CA LYS A 126 -21.85 -4.74 5.28
C LYS A 126 -20.33 -4.74 5.10
N LEU A 127 -19.79 -3.82 4.29
CA LEU A 127 -18.36 -3.72 3.99
C LEU A 127 -17.52 -3.49 5.24
N TYR A 128 -17.99 -2.65 6.17
CA TYR A 128 -17.28 -2.41 7.42
C TYR A 128 -17.23 -3.66 8.31
N LEU A 129 -18.36 -4.36 8.48
CA LEU A 129 -18.44 -5.54 9.33
C LEU A 129 -17.69 -6.75 8.75
N GLU A 130 -17.54 -6.86 7.44
CA GLU A 130 -16.68 -7.86 6.79
C GLU A 130 -15.22 -7.70 7.21
N ARG A 131 -14.76 -6.46 7.42
CA ARG A 131 -13.39 -6.17 7.87
C ARG A 131 -13.24 -6.18 9.40
N HIS A 132 -14.29 -5.80 10.14
CA HIS A 132 -14.32 -5.62 11.58
C HIS A 132 -15.48 -6.38 12.22
N ALA A 133 -15.46 -7.70 12.16
CA ALA A 133 -16.55 -8.57 12.62
C ALA A 133 -16.95 -8.33 14.09
N ASN A 134 -16.00 -7.93 14.96
CA ASN A 134 -16.28 -7.62 16.36
C ASN A 134 -17.15 -6.37 16.54
N SER A 135 -17.21 -5.47 15.56
CA SER A 135 -18.02 -4.27 15.62
C SER A 135 -19.53 -4.53 15.64
N LYS A 136 -19.96 -5.75 15.34
CA LYS A 136 -21.37 -6.19 15.49
C LYS A 136 -21.93 -5.98 16.91
N TYR A 137 -21.06 -5.91 17.93
CA TYR A 137 -21.51 -5.73 19.32
C TYR A 137 -21.95 -4.30 19.62
N TRP A 138 -21.51 -3.29 18.86
CA TRP A 138 -21.84 -1.87 19.13
C TRP A 138 -22.36 -1.13 17.89
N VAL A 139 -22.43 -1.78 16.72
CA VAL A 139 -22.87 -1.14 15.46
C VAL A 139 -24.31 -0.62 15.51
N ASP A 140 -25.13 -1.14 16.41
CA ASP A 140 -26.54 -0.76 16.59
C ASP A 140 -26.76 0.15 17.83
N PHE A 141 -25.70 0.65 18.47
CA PHE A 141 -25.84 1.62 19.54
C PHE A 141 -26.27 2.97 18.95
N GLU A 142 -27.17 3.66 19.62
CA GLU A 142 -27.79 4.92 19.13
C GLU A 142 -26.80 6.05 18.88
N ASP A 143 -25.68 6.05 19.59
CA ASP A 143 -24.63 7.05 19.46
C ASP A 143 -23.61 6.73 18.35
N PHE A 144 -23.64 5.52 17.73
CA PHE A 144 -22.76 5.14 16.63
C PHE A 144 -23.40 5.40 15.27
N SER A 145 -22.59 5.92 14.37
CA SER A 145 -23.00 6.18 12.98
C SER A 145 -21.87 5.90 12.01
N PHE A 146 -22.25 5.57 10.77
CA PHE A 146 -21.28 5.40 9.68
C PHE A 146 -20.94 6.74 9.04
N TYR A 147 -19.66 6.97 8.87
CA TYR A 147 -19.08 8.09 8.13
C TYR A 147 -18.22 7.55 7.02
N ARG A 148 -18.02 8.33 5.96
CA ARG A 148 -17.14 7.99 4.84
C ARG A 148 -16.27 9.19 4.49
N MET A 149 -15.02 8.91 4.12
CA MET A 149 -14.11 9.92 3.60
C MET A 149 -14.27 10.06 2.09
N ASP A 150 -14.73 11.20 1.62
CA ASP A 150 -14.65 11.56 0.21
C ASP A 150 -13.22 12.07 -0.06
N VAL A 151 -12.42 11.21 -0.69
CA VAL A 151 -10.99 11.44 -0.92
C VAL A 151 -10.79 12.57 -1.92
N VAL A 152 -9.98 13.56 -1.54
CA VAL A 152 -9.59 14.72 -2.37
C VAL A 152 -8.23 14.49 -3.02
N ASN A 153 -7.29 13.92 -2.27
CA ASN A 153 -5.95 13.63 -2.75
C ASN A 153 -5.27 12.58 -1.86
N VAL A 154 -4.27 11.88 -2.40
CA VAL A 154 -3.47 10.90 -1.63
C VAL A 154 -1.99 11.23 -1.80
N TYR A 155 -1.24 11.24 -0.71
CA TYR A 155 0.22 11.31 -0.74
C TYR A 155 0.78 9.93 -0.40
N TYR A 156 1.39 9.28 -1.39
CA TYR A 156 2.01 7.97 -1.23
C TYR A 156 3.52 8.09 -1.06
N VAL A 157 4.06 7.26 -0.16
CA VAL A 157 5.50 7.07 0.03
C VAL A 157 5.77 5.57 0.04
N GLY A 158 6.55 5.09 -0.92
CA GLY A 158 6.93 3.67 -1.09
C GLY A 158 8.29 3.30 -0.48
N GLY A 159 8.77 4.11 0.48
CA GLY A 159 10.10 3.99 1.06
C GLY A 159 11.01 5.15 0.66
N PHE A 160 12.32 5.01 0.89
CA PHE A 160 13.27 6.09 0.63
C PHE A 160 13.28 6.50 -0.86
N GLY A 161 13.01 7.78 -1.11
CA GLY A 161 13.12 8.39 -2.44
C GLY A 161 11.97 8.10 -3.41
N VAL A 162 10.99 7.29 -3.02
CA VAL A 162 9.80 6.98 -3.83
C VAL A 162 8.59 7.61 -3.20
N MET A 163 8.12 8.74 -3.73
CA MET A 163 6.96 9.45 -3.17
C MET A 163 6.29 10.33 -4.22
N GLY A 164 5.00 10.56 -4.04
CA GLY A 164 4.27 11.48 -4.91
C GLY A 164 2.80 11.63 -4.55
N TRP A 165 2.17 12.64 -5.15
CA TRP A 165 0.76 12.90 -5.06
C TRP A 165 -0.02 12.07 -6.08
N VAL A 166 -1.17 11.56 -5.65
CA VAL A 166 -2.14 10.81 -6.46
C VAL A 166 -3.45 11.57 -6.42
N SER A 167 -4.00 11.88 -7.59
CA SER A 167 -5.31 12.54 -7.68
C SER A 167 -6.43 11.64 -7.17
N ALA A 168 -7.52 12.23 -6.65
CA ALA A 168 -8.71 11.47 -6.26
C ALA A 168 -9.25 10.60 -7.40
N SER A 169 -9.19 11.11 -8.65
CA SER A 169 -9.67 10.37 -9.83
C SER A 169 -8.79 9.18 -10.17
N ASP A 170 -7.47 9.28 -10.01
CA ASP A 170 -6.55 8.16 -10.28
C ASP A 170 -6.67 7.11 -9.18
N TYR A 171 -6.76 7.54 -7.91
CA TYR A 171 -6.99 6.66 -6.77
C TYR A 171 -8.32 5.90 -6.91
N GLY A 172 -9.43 6.59 -7.18
CA GLY A 172 -10.76 5.96 -7.29
C GLY A 172 -10.95 5.03 -8.49
N ARG A 173 -10.07 5.12 -9.51
CA ARG A 173 -10.05 4.18 -10.65
C ARG A 173 -9.08 3.02 -10.46
N SER A 174 -8.12 3.15 -9.55
CA SER A 174 -7.18 2.08 -9.26
C SER A 174 -7.87 0.95 -8.49
N GLN A 175 -7.25 -0.21 -8.52
CA GLN A 175 -7.67 -1.37 -7.74
C GLN A 175 -6.48 -1.87 -6.91
N PRO A 176 -6.72 -2.56 -5.79
CA PRO A 176 -5.67 -3.28 -5.09
C PRO A 176 -5.00 -4.28 -6.02
N ASP A 177 -3.71 -4.51 -5.79
CA ASP A 177 -2.98 -5.53 -6.54
C ASP A 177 -3.64 -6.91 -6.35
N PRO A 178 -3.84 -7.70 -7.41
CA PRO A 178 -4.50 -9.01 -7.33
C PRO A 178 -3.74 -10.01 -6.45
N LEU A 179 -2.47 -9.77 -6.14
CA LEU A 179 -1.69 -10.59 -5.22
C LEU A 179 -1.81 -10.11 -3.76
N ALA A 180 -2.51 -9.02 -3.44
CA ALA A 180 -2.51 -8.38 -2.13
C ALA A 180 -2.66 -9.39 -0.97
N ASP A 181 -3.68 -10.24 -1.01
CA ASP A 181 -3.94 -11.23 0.05
C ASP A 181 -2.89 -12.34 0.15
N SER A 182 -2.09 -12.55 -0.90
CA SER A 182 -1.09 -13.62 -0.97
C SER A 182 0.35 -13.14 -0.88
N MET A 183 0.59 -11.83 -0.95
CA MET A 183 1.94 -11.23 -0.94
C MET A 183 2.81 -11.76 0.21
N ALA A 184 2.30 -11.71 1.44
CA ALA A 184 3.05 -12.14 2.62
C ALA A 184 3.46 -13.62 2.53
N GLY A 185 2.54 -14.49 2.10
CA GLY A 185 2.82 -15.93 1.93
C GLY A 185 3.84 -16.20 0.82
N ILE A 186 3.76 -15.48 -0.32
CA ILE A 186 4.74 -15.61 -1.40
C ILE A 186 6.13 -15.18 -0.93
N ILE A 187 6.24 -14.03 -0.27
CA ILE A 187 7.51 -13.52 0.27
C ILE A 187 8.11 -14.50 1.27
N GLN A 188 7.32 -14.95 2.23
CA GLN A 188 7.77 -15.90 3.24
C GLN A 188 8.30 -17.20 2.62
N HIS A 189 7.54 -17.79 1.68
CA HIS A 189 7.94 -19.02 1.00
C HIS A 189 9.21 -18.83 0.17
N MET A 190 9.33 -17.76 -0.60
CA MET A 190 10.52 -17.48 -1.41
C MET A 190 11.76 -17.28 -0.56
N ASN A 191 11.63 -16.61 0.57
CA ASN A 191 12.76 -16.35 1.47
C ASN A 191 13.17 -17.57 2.29
N ALA A 192 12.22 -18.44 2.67
CA ALA A 192 12.53 -19.65 3.43
C ALA A 192 13.15 -20.75 2.57
N ASP A 193 12.60 -20.98 1.36
CA ASP A 193 12.89 -22.19 0.61
C ASP A 193 13.66 -21.95 -0.69
N HIS A 194 13.78 -20.69 -1.16
CA HIS A 194 14.26 -20.38 -2.51
C HIS A 194 15.31 -19.25 -2.59
N ASN A 195 16.12 -19.06 -1.52
CA ASN A 195 17.13 -18.00 -1.47
C ASN A 195 18.14 -18.09 -2.63
N GLU A 196 18.64 -19.31 -2.94
CA GLU A 196 19.56 -19.54 -4.07
C GLU A 196 18.91 -19.15 -5.41
N ALA A 197 17.61 -19.40 -5.58
CA ALA A 197 16.90 -19.00 -6.78
C ALA A 197 16.83 -17.47 -6.88
N LEU A 198 16.57 -16.76 -5.76
CA LEU A 198 16.57 -15.29 -5.74
C LEU A 198 17.94 -14.70 -6.17
N VAL A 199 19.04 -15.30 -5.69
CA VAL A 199 20.41 -14.90 -6.10
C VAL A 199 20.60 -15.10 -7.62
N MET A 200 20.19 -16.26 -8.17
CA MET A 200 20.26 -16.51 -9.62
C MET A 200 19.40 -15.53 -10.42
N LEU A 201 18.19 -15.23 -9.94
CA LEU A 201 17.30 -14.28 -10.61
C LEU A 201 17.87 -12.86 -10.59
N ALA A 202 18.46 -12.43 -9.48
CA ALA A 202 19.12 -11.13 -9.37
C ALA A 202 20.30 -11.01 -10.36
N ARG A 203 21.14 -12.03 -10.45
CA ARG A 203 22.24 -12.07 -11.40
C ARG A 203 21.75 -12.02 -12.85
N ARG A 204 20.73 -12.82 -13.18
CA ARG A 204 20.25 -12.96 -14.58
C ARG A 204 19.46 -11.77 -15.07
N PHE A 205 18.56 -11.22 -14.25
CA PHE A 205 17.57 -10.21 -14.66
C PHE A 205 17.87 -8.79 -14.16
N ALA A 206 18.58 -8.66 -13.03
CA ALA A 206 19.02 -7.35 -12.53
C ALA A 206 20.51 -7.08 -12.78
N HIS A 207 21.27 -8.06 -13.32
CA HIS A 207 22.71 -7.96 -13.57
C HIS A 207 23.52 -7.58 -12.31
N ILE A 208 23.11 -8.10 -11.16
CA ILE A 208 23.76 -7.86 -9.87
C ILE A 208 24.23 -9.19 -9.29
N ASP A 209 25.54 -9.33 -9.10
CA ASP A 209 26.12 -10.45 -8.37
C ASP A 209 25.93 -10.24 -6.85
N SER A 210 25.40 -11.24 -6.17
CA SER A 210 25.13 -11.20 -4.73
C SER A 210 25.40 -12.55 -4.09
N THR A 211 25.73 -12.55 -2.81
CA THR A 211 25.90 -13.76 -2.00
C THR A 211 24.61 -14.20 -1.29
N GLU A 212 23.74 -13.23 -1.05
CA GLU A 212 22.44 -13.45 -0.40
C GLU A 212 21.40 -12.55 -1.10
N ALA A 213 20.17 -13.04 -1.17
CA ALA A 213 19.03 -12.29 -1.71
C ALA A 213 17.79 -12.54 -0.85
N THR A 214 17.05 -11.47 -0.54
CA THR A 214 15.80 -11.54 0.21
C THR A 214 14.73 -10.80 -0.56
N MET A 215 13.61 -11.45 -0.86
CA MET A 215 12.44 -10.80 -1.44
C MET A 215 11.80 -9.89 -0.40
N THR A 216 11.61 -8.62 -0.73
CA THR A 216 11.05 -7.61 0.18
C THR A 216 9.63 -7.19 -0.19
N SER A 217 9.25 -7.31 -1.45
CA SER A 217 7.88 -7.12 -1.93
C SER A 217 7.63 -7.88 -3.22
N VAL A 218 6.38 -8.16 -3.52
CA VAL A 218 5.92 -8.76 -4.77
C VAL A 218 4.59 -8.12 -5.18
N ASP A 219 4.40 -7.90 -6.47
CA ASP A 219 3.17 -7.42 -7.07
C ASP A 219 2.92 -8.15 -8.41
N ARG A 220 1.84 -7.84 -9.10
CA ARG A 220 1.48 -8.49 -10.36
C ARG A 220 2.53 -8.35 -11.49
N LEU A 221 3.41 -7.34 -11.42
CA LEU A 221 4.39 -7.03 -12.46
C LEU A 221 5.80 -7.54 -12.15
N GLY A 222 6.09 -7.90 -10.88
CA GLY A 222 7.42 -8.30 -10.47
C GLY A 222 7.62 -8.29 -8.96
N PHE A 223 8.87 -8.22 -8.54
CA PHE A 223 9.21 -8.24 -7.12
C PHE A 223 10.48 -7.43 -6.83
N HIS A 224 10.59 -6.96 -5.59
CA HIS A 224 11.80 -6.32 -5.09
C HIS A 224 12.64 -7.32 -4.29
N VAL A 225 13.96 -7.19 -4.42
CA VAL A 225 14.92 -7.96 -3.64
C VAL A 225 15.93 -7.03 -2.96
N ARG A 226 16.32 -7.40 -1.76
CA ARG A 226 17.47 -6.87 -1.06
C ARG A 226 18.61 -7.85 -1.24
N LEU A 227 19.74 -7.36 -1.72
CA LEU A 227 20.89 -8.14 -2.15
C LEU A 227 22.12 -7.78 -1.31
N LYS A 228 22.84 -8.79 -0.83
CA LYS A 228 24.17 -8.62 -0.21
C LYS A 228 25.23 -8.79 -1.28
N THR A 229 25.85 -7.69 -1.66
CA THR A 229 26.92 -7.65 -2.67
C THR A 229 28.29 -7.44 -2.01
N ALA A 230 29.36 -7.54 -2.78
CA ALA A 230 30.71 -7.22 -2.30
C ALA A 230 30.87 -5.75 -1.86
N GLU A 231 30.03 -4.86 -2.41
CA GLU A 231 30.04 -3.41 -2.12
C GLU A 231 29.07 -3.01 -1.00
N GLY A 232 28.31 -3.97 -0.46
CA GLY A 232 27.29 -3.73 0.59
C GLY A 232 25.89 -4.13 0.18
N MET A 233 24.89 -3.63 0.91
CA MET A 233 23.47 -3.95 0.66
C MET A 233 22.94 -3.10 -0.50
N ARG A 234 22.29 -3.75 -1.48
CA ARG A 234 21.64 -3.11 -2.63
C ARG A 234 20.18 -3.59 -2.77
N GLY A 235 19.32 -2.71 -3.22
CA GLY A 235 17.96 -3.06 -3.63
C GLY A 235 17.88 -3.19 -5.16
N ALA A 236 17.08 -4.12 -5.65
CA ALA A 236 16.76 -4.24 -7.06
C ALA A 236 15.30 -4.64 -7.27
N ARG A 237 14.70 -4.19 -8.38
CA ARG A 237 13.42 -4.69 -8.86
C ARG A 237 13.66 -5.63 -10.04
N ILE A 238 12.94 -6.74 -10.04
CA ILE A 238 12.97 -7.75 -11.10
C ILE A 238 11.54 -7.88 -11.65
N ALA A 239 11.35 -7.58 -12.94
CA ALA A 239 10.08 -7.77 -13.61
C ALA A 239 9.79 -9.25 -13.83
N PHE A 240 8.52 -9.63 -13.73
CA PHE A 240 8.05 -10.91 -14.25
C PHE A 240 8.12 -10.94 -15.78
N LEU A 241 8.16 -12.11 -16.35
CA LEU A 241 8.13 -12.30 -17.82
C LEU A 241 6.79 -11.86 -18.44
N ARG A 242 5.73 -11.79 -17.61
CA ARG A 242 4.38 -11.32 -17.92
C ARG A 242 3.66 -10.95 -16.64
N GLU A 243 2.61 -10.16 -16.77
CA GLU A 243 1.71 -9.86 -15.65
C GLU A 243 1.05 -11.13 -15.13
N VAL A 244 0.87 -11.21 -13.81
CA VAL A 244 0.23 -12.33 -13.10
C VAL A 244 -0.95 -11.83 -12.27
N SER A 245 -1.97 -12.67 -12.06
CA SER A 245 -3.20 -12.29 -11.37
C SER A 245 -3.49 -13.12 -10.11
N ASN A 246 -2.66 -14.13 -9.83
CA ASN A 246 -2.87 -15.03 -8.69
C ASN A 246 -1.58 -15.79 -8.32
N PRO A 247 -1.53 -16.43 -7.13
CA PRO A 247 -0.33 -17.16 -6.67
C PRO A 247 0.10 -18.31 -7.59
N ALA A 248 -0.83 -18.97 -8.26
CA ALA A 248 -0.50 -20.09 -9.14
C ALA A 248 0.24 -19.60 -10.40
N GLU A 249 -0.17 -18.46 -10.95
CA GLU A 249 0.55 -17.81 -12.06
C GLU A 249 1.90 -17.27 -11.62
N THR A 250 1.98 -16.67 -10.43
CA THR A 250 3.24 -16.21 -9.83
C THR A 250 4.24 -17.37 -9.72
N ARG A 251 3.80 -18.51 -9.21
CA ARG A 251 4.65 -19.70 -9.13
C ARG A 251 5.14 -20.15 -10.51
N LYS A 252 4.25 -20.19 -11.51
CA LYS A 252 4.61 -20.61 -12.87
C LYS A 252 5.67 -19.68 -13.48
N VAL A 253 5.45 -18.37 -13.40
CA VAL A 253 6.39 -17.39 -13.96
C VAL A 253 7.76 -17.43 -13.25
N LEU A 254 7.78 -17.59 -11.93
CA LEU A 254 9.04 -17.73 -11.18
C LEU A 254 9.81 -19.00 -11.58
N VAL A 255 9.12 -20.14 -11.77
CA VAL A 255 9.75 -21.38 -12.26
C VAL A 255 10.34 -21.20 -13.66
N GLU A 256 9.61 -20.57 -14.57
CA GLU A 256 10.09 -20.25 -15.91
C GLU A 256 11.34 -19.34 -15.87
N MET A 257 11.32 -18.31 -14.99
CA MET A 257 12.46 -17.41 -14.80
C MET A 257 13.70 -18.15 -14.28
N VAL A 258 13.53 -19.04 -13.30
CA VAL A 258 14.62 -19.87 -12.78
C VAL A 258 15.19 -20.80 -13.88
N GLN A 259 14.34 -21.40 -14.72
CA GLN A 259 14.79 -22.21 -15.85
C GLN A 259 15.60 -21.39 -16.85
N GLN A 260 15.17 -20.18 -17.17
CA GLN A 260 15.93 -19.26 -18.03
C GLN A 260 17.26 -18.83 -17.39
N ALA A 261 17.30 -18.62 -16.07
CA ALA A 261 18.51 -18.24 -15.36
C ALA A 261 19.56 -19.36 -15.30
N ARG A 262 19.11 -20.62 -15.34
CA ARG A 262 19.99 -21.80 -15.41
C ARG A 262 20.51 -22.10 -16.81
N SER A 263 19.84 -21.61 -17.84
CA SER A 263 20.28 -21.81 -19.22
C SER A 263 21.47 -20.88 -19.55
N PRO A 264 22.52 -21.35 -20.19
CA PRO A 264 23.63 -20.48 -20.60
C PRO A 264 23.10 -19.35 -21.49
N ALA A 265 23.60 -18.13 -21.27
CA ALA A 265 23.29 -17.00 -22.14
C ALA A 265 23.72 -17.35 -23.56
N LYS A 266 22.77 -17.31 -24.51
CA LYS A 266 23.08 -17.45 -25.94
C LYS A 266 23.87 -16.26 -26.45
#